data_151d4f484a2fafff8dbab0a9c43d82e9
#
_entry.id   151d4f484a2fafff8dbab0a9c43d82e9
#
_cell.length_a   1.000
_cell.length_b   1.000
_cell.length_c   1.000
_cell.angle_alpha   90.00
_cell.angle_beta   90.00
_cell.angle_gamma   90.00
#
_symmetry.space_group_name_H-M   'P 1'
#
loop_
_entity.id
_entity.type
_entity.pdbx_description
1 polymer ?
#
loop_
_entity_poly.entity_id
_entity_poly.type
_entity_poly.pdbx_seq_one_letter_code
_entity_poly.pdbx_strand_id
1 'polypeptide(L)'
;ADAAKRRMQAEPPLKDEKDWTILGKAQKRVDLAAKVTGAPIYGIDMQLPDMLYGTVRMAPAFGATVKTSNLTAALAMDGVMAVIPLATLTGNGFGVIATNTWTAFQAAAAIEVEWSIPDTPADSVAIDEALKAGLDAPDFFSLRDEGDVVTAFADAPAGSIVEADYSVPFLAHAPMEPMNATALFKDGRLTLWTPDQIPTLCKF
;
A
#
# COMPACT_ATOMS: atom_id res chain seq x y z
N ALA A 1 -9.87 14.23 -24.53
CA ALA A 1 -8.69 14.33 -25.42
C ALA A 1 -8.18 15.75 -25.59
N ASP A 2 -9.05 16.78 -25.78
CA ASP A 2 -8.59 18.17 -26.02
C ASP A 2 -8.09 18.87 -24.74
N ALA A 3 -8.64 18.56 -23.58
CA ALA A 3 -8.18 19.10 -22.30
C ALA A 3 -6.72 18.73 -22.01
N ALA A 4 -6.31 17.50 -22.36
CA ALA A 4 -4.94 17.03 -22.17
C ALA A 4 -3.90 17.72 -23.05
N LYS A 5 -4.33 18.40 -24.10
CA LYS A 5 -3.49 19.15 -25.03
C LYS A 5 -3.34 20.62 -24.64
N ARG A 6 -4.16 21.10 -23.69
CA ARG A 6 -4.10 22.50 -23.26
C ARG A 6 -2.91 22.70 -22.31
N ARG A 7 -2.14 23.75 -22.57
CA ARG A 7 -1.10 24.17 -21.65
C ARG A 7 -1.76 24.65 -20.35
N MET A 8 -1.40 24.03 -19.22
CA MET A 8 -1.82 24.52 -17.93
C MET A 8 -1.14 25.85 -17.61
N GLN A 9 -1.85 26.77 -16.97
CA GLN A 9 -1.24 27.96 -16.40
C GLN A 9 -0.33 27.52 -15.25
N ALA A 10 0.85 28.12 -15.14
CA ALA A 10 1.78 27.80 -14.06
C ALA A 10 1.18 28.10 -12.68
N GLU A 11 0.48 29.22 -12.57
CA GLU A 11 -0.19 29.65 -11.35
C GLU A 11 -1.62 30.14 -11.68
N PRO A 12 -2.61 29.29 -11.64
CA PRO A 12 -4.00 29.72 -11.87
C PRO A 12 -4.46 30.58 -10.69
N PRO A 13 -5.20 31.67 -10.95
CA PRO A 13 -5.77 32.47 -9.87
C PRO A 13 -6.75 31.64 -9.04
N LEU A 14 -6.62 31.70 -7.74
CA LEU A 14 -7.56 31.07 -6.82
C LEU A 14 -8.82 31.90 -6.70
N LYS A 15 -9.96 31.23 -6.53
CA LYS A 15 -11.23 31.90 -6.24
C LYS A 15 -11.24 32.46 -4.84
N ASP A 16 -11.78 33.65 -4.65
CA ASP A 16 -12.07 34.20 -3.33
C ASP A 16 -13.01 33.28 -2.55
N GLU A 17 -12.88 33.24 -1.25
CA GLU A 17 -13.72 32.43 -0.36
C GLU A 17 -15.22 32.67 -0.55
N LYS A 18 -15.60 33.94 -0.77
CA LYS A 18 -17.00 34.35 -1.07
C LYS A 18 -17.59 33.69 -2.31
N ASP A 19 -16.72 33.27 -3.26
CA ASP A 19 -17.10 32.65 -4.54
C ASP A 19 -17.05 31.13 -4.49
N TRP A 20 -16.76 30.54 -3.33
CA TRP A 20 -16.75 29.08 -3.19
C TRP A 20 -18.15 28.50 -3.25
N THR A 21 -18.33 27.55 -4.15
CA THR A 21 -19.61 26.87 -4.33
C THR A 21 -19.64 25.46 -3.79
N ILE A 22 -18.45 24.86 -3.56
CA ILE A 22 -18.26 23.47 -3.12
C ILE A 22 -17.53 23.44 -1.78
N LEU A 23 -16.42 24.17 -1.68
CA LEU A 23 -15.64 24.24 -0.43
C LEU A 23 -16.48 24.81 0.72
N GLY A 24 -16.31 24.27 1.91
CA GLY A 24 -17.04 24.68 3.11
C GLY A 24 -18.53 24.28 3.14
N LYS A 25 -19.00 23.48 2.17
CA LYS A 25 -20.39 23.01 2.09
C LYS A 25 -20.45 21.49 2.14
N ALA A 26 -21.46 20.95 2.83
CA ALA A 26 -21.71 19.53 2.85
C ALA A 26 -22.10 19.05 1.44
N GLN A 27 -21.24 18.21 0.84
CA GLN A 27 -21.48 17.61 -0.47
C GLN A 27 -21.79 16.12 -0.30
N LYS A 28 -22.81 15.64 -0.98
CA LYS A 28 -23.07 14.21 -1.03
C LYS A 28 -22.07 13.53 -1.96
N ARG A 29 -21.59 12.35 -1.56
CA ARG A 29 -20.77 11.53 -2.45
C ARG A 29 -21.55 11.11 -3.68
N VAL A 30 -20.93 11.24 -4.86
CA VAL A 30 -21.56 10.88 -6.14
C VAL A 30 -21.87 9.39 -6.26
N ASP A 31 -21.12 8.54 -5.57
CA ASP A 31 -21.21 7.09 -5.58
C ASP A 31 -22.02 6.52 -4.38
N LEU A 32 -22.60 7.39 -3.53
CA LEU A 32 -23.27 6.94 -2.31
C LEU A 32 -24.45 6.02 -2.60
N ALA A 33 -25.32 6.37 -3.53
CA ALA A 33 -26.50 5.59 -3.87
C ALA A 33 -26.14 4.17 -4.34
N ALA A 34 -25.13 4.07 -5.21
CA ALA A 34 -24.63 2.80 -5.69
C ALA A 34 -24.05 1.95 -4.53
N LYS A 35 -23.26 2.56 -3.65
CA LYS A 35 -22.62 1.84 -2.54
C LYS A 35 -23.61 1.29 -1.51
N VAL A 36 -24.65 2.04 -1.18
CA VAL A 36 -25.65 1.56 -0.20
C VAL A 36 -26.61 0.51 -0.76
N THR A 37 -26.67 0.34 -2.08
CA THR A 37 -27.49 -0.67 -2.77
C THR A 37 -26.70 -1.89 -3.24
N GLY A 38 -25.37 -1.94 -2.99
CA GLY A 38 -24.52 -3.05 -3.39
C GLY A 38 -24.27 -3.14 -4.92
N ALA A 39 -24.44 -2.03 -5.64
CA ALA A 39 -24.26 -2.00 -7.09
C ALA A 39 -22.80 -1.91 -7.58
N PRO A 40 -21.82 -1.38 -6.82
CA PRO A 40 -20.44 -1.32 -7.29
C PRO A 40 -19.82 -2.70 -7.45
N ILE A 41 -18.97 -2.82 -8.45
CA ILE A 41 -18.09 -3.98 -8.63
C ILE A 41 -16.71 -3.56 -8.12
N TYR A 42 -16.20 -4.25 -7.12
CA TYR A 42 -14.86 -4.05 -6.56
C TYR A 42 -13.84 -4.95 -7.26
N GLY A 43 -12.56 -4.74 -7.00
CA GLY A 43 -11.50 -5.55 -7.61
C GLY A 43 -11.66 -7.04 -7.30
N ILE A 44 -12.05 -7.37 -6.06
CA ILE A 44 -12.27 -8.77 -5.64
C ILE A 44 -13.47 -9.43 -6.33
N ASP A 45 -14.42 -8.63 -6.84
CA ASP A 45 -15.62 -9.14 -7.54
C ASP A 45 -15.38 -9.39 -9.03
N MET A 46 -14.18 -9.01 -9.54
CA MET A 46 -13.87 -9.15 -10.95
C MET A 46 -13.83 -10.62 -11.35
N GLN A 47 -14.59 -10.95 -12.40
CA GLN A 47 -14.65 -12.29 -12.95
C GLN A 47 -14.45 -12.26 -14.47
N LEU A 48 -13.57 -13.10 -14.96
CA LEU A 48 -13.29 -13.27 -16.38
C LEU A 48 -13.46 -14.73 -16.78
N PRO A 49 -13.82 -15.03 -18.05
CA PRO A 49 -13.82 -16.41 -18.54
C PRO A 49 -12.45 -17.05 -18.35
N ASP A 50 -12.46 -18.32 -17.96
CA ASP A 50 -11.26 -19.15 -17.78
C ASP A 50 -10.22 -18.58 -16.80
N MET A 51 -10.67 -17.78 -15.83
CA MET A 51 -9.82 -17.14 -14.83
C MET A 51 -9.17 -18.19 -13.93
N LEU A 52 -7.87 -18.04 -13.72
CA LEU A 52 -7.10 -18.75 -12.70
C LEU A 52 -6.99 -17.86 -11.44
N TYR A 53 -6.72 -18.49 -10.31
CA TYR A 53 -6.63 -17.81 -9.04
C TYR A 53 -5.21 -17.91 -8.50
N GLY A 54 -4.72 -16.79 -7.95
CA GLY A 54 -3.38 -16.70 -7.43
C GLY A 54 -3.34 -16.24 -5.99
N THR A 55 -2.31 -16.67 -5.28
CA THR A 55 -1.91 -16.11 -3.99
C THR A 55 -0.40 -15.99 -3.91
N VAL A 56 0.08 -15.26 -2.92
CA VAL A 56 1.51 -15.09 -2.69
C VAL A 56 1.89 -15.58 -1.29
N ARG A 57 3.05 -16.21 -1.18
CA ARG A 57 3.72 -16.50 0.08
C ARG A 57 5.00 -15.70 0.12
N MET A 58 4.97 -14.59 0.87
CA MET A 58 6.10 -13.69 0.98
C MET A 58 6.98 -14.05 2.18
N ALA A 59 8.22 -13.59 2.14
CA ALA A 59 9.14 -13.68 3.25
C ALA A 59 8.57 -12.98 4.50
N PRO A 60 8.86 -13.50 5.71
CA PRO A 60 8.26 -13.01 6.96
C PRO A 60 8.82 -11.67 7.44
N ALA A 61 9.90 -11.18 6.84
CA ALA A 61 10.53 -9.92 7.21
C ALA A 61 11.07 -9.19 5.98
N PHE A 62 11.16 -7.86 6.07
CA PHE A 62 11.78 -7.04 5.04
C PHE A 62 13.24 -7.43 4.82
N GLY A 63 13.65 -7.50 3.55
CA GLY A 63 15.01 -7.89 3.18
C GLY A 63 15.31 -9.38 3.34
N ALA A 64 14.39 -10.19 3.85
CA ALA A 64 14.57 -11.62 3.91
C ALA A 64 14.57 -12.24 2.50
N THR A 65 15.43 -13.25 2.31
CA THR A 65 15.59 -13.95 1.03
C THR A 65 15.35 -15.45 1.20
N VAL A 66 15.06 -16.13 0.11
CA VAL A 66 14.95 -17.59 0.09
C VAL A 66 16.35 -18.19 0.17
N LYS A 67 16.63 -18.97 1.22
CA LYS A 67 17.86 -19.73 1.36
C LYS A 67 17.74 -21.09 0.65
N THR A 68 16.69 -21.84 0.99
CA THR A 68 16.32 -23.08 0.30
C THR A 68 14.81 -23.20 0.18
N SER A 69 14.33 -23.91 -0.82
CA SER A 69 12.91 -24.21 -0.97
C SER A 69 12.66 -25.56 -1.57
N ASN A 70 11.56 -26.21 -1.16
CA ASN A 70 11.03 -27.42 -1.78
C ASN A 70 9.57 -27.18 -2.20
N LEU A 71 9.34 -27.19 -3.49
CA LEU A 71 8.05 -26.90 -4.10
C LEU A 71 7.28 -28.20 -4.49
N THR A 72 7.87 -29.37 -4.26
CA THR A 72 7.36 -30.66 -4.74
C THR A 72 5.93 -30.92 -4.29
N ALA A 73 5.66 -30.73 -2.99
CA ALA A 73 4.33 -30.96 -2.42
C ALA A 73 3.28 -30.00 -3.00
N ALA A 74 3.64 -28.73 -3.17
CA ALA A 74 2.76 -27.73 -3.75
C ALA A 74 2.44 -28.01 -5.21
N LEU A 75 3.45 -28.35 -6.02
CA LEU A 75 3.30 -28.66 -7.44
C LEU A 75 2.55 -29.98 -7.71
N ALA A 76 2.57 -30.92 -6.74
CA ALA A 76 1.87 -32.19 -6.86
C ALA A 76 0.36 -32.09 -6.51
N MET A 77 -0.11 -30.97 -6.01
CA MET A 77 -1.53 -30.80 -5.67
C MET A 77 -2.39 -30.67 -6.92
N ASP A 78 -3.49 -31.41 -6.96
CA ASP A 78 -4.45 -31.34 -8.05
C ASP A 78 -5.03 -29.92 -8.17
N GLY A 79 -5.07 -29.41 -9.40
CA GLY A 79 -5.54 -28.04 -9.68
C GLY A 79 -4.49 -26.93 -9.51
N VAL A 80 -3.26 -27.23 -9.09
CA VAL A 80 -2.15 -26.27 -9.12
C VAL A 80 -1.57 -26.19 -10.54
N MET A 81 -1.51 -24.98 -11.05
CA MET A 81 -1.03 -24.69 -12.41
C MET A 81 0.43 -24.26 -12.43
N ALA A 82 0.86 -23.48 -11.44
CA ALA A 82 2.25 -23.00 -11.35
C ALA A 82 2.60 -22.53 -9.93
N VAL A 83 3.89 -22.66 -9.60
CA VAL A 83 4.53 -21.98 -8.47
C VAL A 83 5.72 -21.19 -9.01
N ILE A 84 5.72 -19.88 -8.81
CA ILE A 84 6.64 -18.95 -9.46
C ILE A 84 7.42 -18.21 -8.37
N PRO A 85 8.77 -18.26 -8.37
CA PRO A 85 9.56 -17.40 -7.49
C PRO A 85 9.30 -15.93 -7.78
N LEU A 86 9.15 -15.13 -6.73
CA LEU A 86 8.91 -13.69 -6.80
C LEU A 86 10.06 -12.93 -6.15
N ALA A 87 10.48 -11.86 -6.82
CA ALA A 87 11.35 -10.83 -6.24
C ALA A 87 10.64 -9.49 -6.39
N THR A 88 10.37 -8.84 -5.27
CA THR A 88 9.65 -7.57 -5.23
C THR A 88 10.45 -6.52 -4.46
N LEU A 89 10.01 -5.27 -4.50
CA LEU A 89 10.64 -4.19 -3.74
C LEU A 89 10.59 -4.43 -2.22
N THR A 90 9.62 -5.21 -1.74
CA THR A 90 9.41 -5.45 -0.30
C THR A 90 9.95 -6.80 0.17
N GLY A 91 10.47 -7.63 -0.72
CA GLY A 91 11.04 -8.93 -0.38
C GLY A 91 10.82 -10.00 -1.44
N ASN A 92 11.27 -11.19 -1.13
CA ASN A 92 11.15 -12.37 -1.98
C ASN A 92 10.02 -13.28 -1.52
N GLY A 93 9.54 -14.13 -2.41
CA GLY A 93 8.48 -15.08 -2.10
C GLY A 93 8.16 -16.00 -3.25
N PHE A 94 6.94 -16.52 -3.22
CA PHE A 94 6.40 -17.41 -4.25
C PHE A 94 4.97 -16.98 -4.59
N GLY A 95 4.68 -16.88 -5.90
CA GLY A 95 3.33 -16.81 -6.42
C GLY A 95 2.83 -18.22 -6.70
N VAL A 96 1.62 -18.55 -6.28
CA VAL A 96 0.97 -19.83 -6.55
C VAL A 96 -0.26 -19.58 -7.40
N ILE A 97 -0.39 -20.26 -8.50
CA ILE A 97 -1.53 -20.17 -9.42
C ILE A 97 -2.26 -21.51 -9.45
N ALA A 98 -3.57 -21.49 -9.28
CA ALA A 98 -4.41 -22.67 -9.23
C ALA A 98 -5.78 -22.44 -9.88
N THR A 99 -6.56 -23.49 -10.05
CA THR A 99 -7.91 -23.46 -10.62
C THR A 99 -8.95 -22.83 -9.72
N ASN A 100 -8.65 -22.68 -8.42
CA ASN A 100 -9.49 -21.98 -7.44
C ASN A 100 -8.65 -21.45 -6.29
N THR A 101 -9.21 -20.48 -5.55
CA THR A 101 -8.54 -19.79 -4.44
C THR A 101 -8.12 -20.73 -3.30
N TRP A 102 -8.96 -21.70 -2.95
CA TRP A 102 -8.65 -22.66 -1.89
C TRP A 102 -7.41 -23.48 -2.20
N THR A 103 -7.37 -24.05 -3.40
CA THR A 103 -6.20 -24.82 -3.87
C THR A 103 -4.93 -23.96 -3.87
N ALA A 104 -5.03 -22.69 -4.32
CA ALA A 104 -3.90 -21.77 -4.27
C ALA A 104 -3.37 -21.56 -2.84
N PHE A 105 -4.25 -21.37 -1.87
CA PHE A 105 -3.87 -21.21 -0.45
C PHE A 105 -3.24 -22.47 0.12
N GLN A 106 -3.83 -23.65 -0.14
CA GLN A 106 -3.28 -24.91 0.36
C GLN A 106 -1.89 -25.18 -0.24
N ALA A 107 -1.71 -24.95 -1.52
CA ALA A 107 -0.42 -25.12 -2.18
C ALA A 107 0.62 -24.11 -1.66
N ALA A 108 0.25 -22.85 -1.44
CA ALA A 108 1.14 -21.87 -0.83
C ALA A 108 1.59 -22.28 0.57
N ALA A 109 0.69 -22.87 1.37
CA ALA A 109 1.02 -23.38 2.70
C ALA A 109 1.95 -24.60 2.66
N ALA A 110 1.84 -25.42 1.60
CA ALA A 110 2.66 -26.64 1.43
C ALA A 110 4.08 -26.37 0.92
N ILE A 111 4.42 -25.15 0.51
CA ILE A 111 5.79 -24.81 0.13
C ILE A 111 6.67 -24.87 1.39
N GLU A 112 7.68 -25.73 1.38
CA GLU A 112 8.71 -25.74 2.41
C GLU A 112 9.77 -24.71 2.02
N VAL A 113 10.05 -23.75 2.91
CA VAL A 113 11.03 -22.70 2.64
C VAL A 113 11.82 -22.36 3.90
N GLU A 114 13.13 -22.32 3.76
CA GLU A 114 14.06 -21.77 4.73
C GLU A 114 14.42 -20.34 4.30
N TRP A 115 14.16 -19.39 5.20
CA TRP A 115 14.42 -17.98 4.94
C TRP A 115 15.77 -17.56 5.55
N SER A 116 16.51 -16.75 4.82
CA SER A 116 17.61 -15.97 5.37
C SER A 116 17.06 -14.62 5.79
N ILE A 117 16.95 -14.40 7.08
CA ILE A 117 16.38 -13.16 7.66
C ILE A 117 17.57 -12.25 8.02
N PRO A 118 17.56 -10.97 7.60
CA PRO A 118 18.58 -10.01 8.02
C PRO A 118 18.60 -9.82 9.53
N ASP A 119 19.78 -9.57 10.08
CA ASP A 119 19.97 -9.24 11.49
C ASP A 119 19.54 -7.77 11.76
N THR A 120 18.29 -7.48 11.57
CA THR A 120 17.68 -6.16 11.85
C THR A 120 16.67 -6.31 12.97
N PRO A 121 16.73 -5.45 13.98
CA PRO A 121 15.71 -5.44 15.03
C PRO A 121 14.36 -5.12 14.39
N ALA A 122 13.44 -6.05 14.51
CA ALA A 122 12.12 -5.96 13.87
C ALA A 122 10.97 -5.99 14.88
N ASP A 123 11.25 -5.90 16.18
CA ASP A 123 10.20 -5.89 17.19
C ASP A 123 9.67 -4.46 17.45
N SER A 124 8.45 -4.40 17.95
CA SER A 124 7.74 -3.14 18.18
C SER A 124 8.41 -2.28 19.27
N VAL A 125 9.14 -2.90 20.21
CA VAL A 125 9.83 -2.18 21.29
C VAL A 125 11.03 -1.44 20.73
N ALA A 126 11.87 -2.12 19.96
CA ALA A 126 13.03 -1.50 19.32
C ALA A 126 12.63 -0.37 18.35
N ILE A 127 11.51 -0.52 17.63
CA ILE A 127 10.98 0.52 16.76
C ILE A 127 10.52 1.74 17.58
N ASP A 128 9.78 1.53 18.66
CA ASP A 128 9.31 2.62 19.53
C ASP A 128 10.48 3.37 20.20
N GLU A 129 11.48 2.65 20.67
CA GLU A 129 12.70 3.23 21.23
C GLU A 129 13.49 4.04 20.19
N ALA A 130 13.62 3.53 18.96
CA ALA A 130 14.28 4.24 17.87
C ALA A 130 13.53 5.53 17.46
N LEU A 131 12.20 5.49 17.42
CA LEU A 131 11.38 6.67 17.14
C LEU A 131 11.51 7.71 18.23
N LYS A 132 11.49 7.33 19.50
CA LYS A 132 11.71 8.26 20.63
C LYS A 132 13.09 8.89 20.57
N ALA A 133 14.14 8.08 20.36
CA ALA A 133 15.49 8.60 20.23
C ALA A 133 15.64 9.54 19.02
N GLY A 134 14.85 9.32 17.96
CA GLY A 134 14.82 10.17 16.77
C GLY A 134 14.32 11.59 17.02
N LEU A 135 13.55 11.84 18.08
CA LEU A 135 13.04 13.20 18.42
C LEU A 135 14.18 14.15 18.78
N ASP A 136 15.25 13.63 19.42
CA ASP A 136 16.41 14.38 19.86
C ASP A 136 17.61 14.23 18.94
N ALA A 137 17.46 13.53 17.81
CA ALA A 137 18.56 13.28 16.89
C ALA A 137 19.01 14.58 16.18
N PRO A 138 20.32 14.83 16.04
CA PRO A 138 20.84 16.02 15.37
C PRO A 138 20.62 15.99 13.84
N ASP A 139 20.51 14.79 13.27
CA ASP A 139 20.33 14.59 11.83
C ASP A 139 18.84 14.40 11.52
N PHE A 140 18.27 15.36 10.81
CA PHE A 140 16.88 15.30 10.36
C PHE A 140 16.74 15.87 8.94
N PHE A 141 15.71 15.42 8.25
CA PHE A 141 15.35 15.97 6.97
C PHE A 141 14.31 17.09 7.16
N SER A 142 14.72 18.34 6.88
CA SER A 142 13.79 19.48 6.92
C SER A 142 12.88 19.47 5.70
N LEU A 143 11.58 19.28 5.93
CA LEU A 143 10.54 19.40 4.91
C LEU A 143 10.15 20.85 4.66
N ARG A 144 10.22 21.68 5.69
CA ARG A 144 9.84 23.08 5.66
C ARG A 144 10.60 23.83 6.75
N ASP A 145 11.22 24.92 6.36
CA ASP A 145 11.97 25.81 7.26
C ASP A 145 11.52 27.24 6.99
N GLU A 146 10.56 27.73 7.79
CA GLU A 146 9.97 29.05 7.65
C GLU A 146 9.87 29.73 9.02
N GLY A 147 10.33 30.95 9.09
CA GLY A 147 10.38 31.74 10.33
C GLY A 147 11.56 31.39 11.23
N ASP A 148 11.52 31.82 12.49
CA ASP A 148 12.52 31.55 13.52
C ASP A 148 11.87 30.95 14.75
N VAL A 149 11.79 29.61 14.75
CA VAL A 149 11.14 28.83 15.85
C VAL A 149 11.91 28.99 17.15
N VAL A 150 13.25 29.05 17.10
CA VAL A 150 14.08 29.13 18.31
C VAL A 150 13.82 30.46 19.04
N THR A 151 13.85 31.57 18.31
CA THR A 151 13.53 32.89 18.88
C THR A 151 12.09 32.93 19.36
N ALA A 152 11.13 32.37 18.60
CA ALA A 152 9.72 32.37 19.02
C ALA A 152 9.48 31.63 20.36
N PHE A 153 10.16 30.53 20.61
CA PHE A 153 10.12 29.82 21.89
C PHE A 153 10.81 30.61 23.01
N ALA A 154 11.98 31.23 22.72
CA ALA A 154 12.72 32.01 23.70
C ALA A 154 11.93 33.24 24.17
N ASP A 155 11.21 33.90 23.28
CA ASP A 155 10.44 35.10 23.53
C ASP A 155 8.99 34.82 24.01
N ALA A 156 8.60 33.55 24.10
CA ALA A 156 7.25 33.17 24.49
C ALA A 156 6.92 33.61 25.94
N PRO A 157 5.74 34.19 26.20
CA PRO A 157 5.34 34.54 27.54
C PRO A 157 5.37 33.37 28.52
N ALA A 158 5.72 33.60 29.75
CA ALA A 158 5.74 32.55 30.78
C ALA A 158 4.38 31.83 30.86
N GLY A 159 4.38 30.48 30.77
CA GLY A 159 3.19 29.67 30.83
C GLY A 159 2.38 29.58 29.51
N SER A 160 2.87 30.15 28.40
CA SER A 160 2.23 30.03 27.10
C SER A 160 2.69 28.83 26.29
N ILE A 161 3.80 28.19 26.71
CA ILE A 161 4.31 26.98 26.07
C ILE A 161 3.62 25.77 26.68
N VAL A 162 3.08 24.91 25.82
CA VAL A 162 2.53 23.58 26.17
C VAL A 162 3.31 22.53 25.41
N GLU A 163 3.87 21.59 26.15
CA GLU A 163 4.65 20.50 25.59
C GLU A 163 3.96 19.16 25.87
N ALA A 164 3.92 18.30 24.88
CA ALA A 164 3.42 16.94 25.02
C ALA A 164 3.99 16.03 23.94
N ASP A 165 4.37 14.83 24.34
CA ASP A 165 4.80 13.77 23.44
C ASP A 165 3.63 12.84 23.13
N TYR A 166 3.46 12.53 21.84
CA TYR A 166 2.42 11.63 21.37
C TYR A 166 3.07 10.45 20.64
N SER A 167 2.67 9.24 20.99
CA SER A 167 3.14 8.02 20.36
C SER A 167 1.93 7.22 19.85
N VAL A 168 2.07 6.69 18.63
CA VAL A 168 1.09 5.79 18.03
C VAL A 168 1.81 4.57 17.45
N PRO A 169 1.27 3.35 17.61
CA PRO A 169 1.89 2.17 17.04
C PRO A 169 1.70 2.14 15.52
N PHE A 170 2.57 1.41 14.83
CA PHE A 170 2.32 1.03 13.44
C PHE A 170 1.15 0.06 13.38
N LEU A 171 0.13 0.39 12.60
CA LEU A 171 -1.06 -0.42 12.41
C LEU A 171 -1.19 -0.83 10.94
N ALA A 172 -1.62 -2.07 10.71
CA ALA A 172 -2.03 -2.49 9.38
C ALA A 172 -3.28 -1.70 8.95
N HIS A 173 -3.34 -1.23 7.72
CA HIS A 173 -4.51 -0.52 7.20
C HIS A 173 -5.78 -1.38 7.20
N ALA A 174 -5.63 -2.69 7.05
CA ALA A 174 -6.67 -3.70 7.11
C ALA A 174 -8.00 -3.26 6.44
N PRO A 175 -7.99 -2.86 5.16
CA PRO A 175 -9.19 -2.45 4.47
C PRO A 175 -10.17 -3.63 4.40
N MET A 176 -11.48 -3.34 4.35
CA MET A 176 -12.51 -4.37 4.26
C MET A 176 -12.41 -5.19 2.97
N GLU A 177 -11.99 -4.58 1.87
CA GLU A 177 -11.58 -5.29 0.67
C GLU A 177 -10.12 -5.70 0.81
N PRO A 178 -9.78 -7.01 0.90
CA PRO A 178 -8.40 -7.46 0.93
C PRO A 178 -7.65 -7.01 -0.34
N MET A 179 -6.35 -6.81 -0.23
CA MET A 179 -5.52 -6.48 -1.40
C MET A 179 -5.67 -7.58 -2.46
N ASN A 180 -6.04 -7.17 -3.66
CA ASN A 180 -6.26 -8.07 -4.78
C ASN A 180 -5.91 -7.38 -6.10
N ALA A 181 -5.74 -8.18 -7.15
CA ALA A 181 -5.65 -7.68 -8.52
C ALA A 181 -6.08 -8.78 -9.48
N THR A 182 -6.78 -8.40 -10.54
CA THR A 182 -7.07 -9.27 -11.69
C THR A 182 -6.28 -8.78 -12.88
N ALA A 183 -5.63 -9.68 -13.60
CA ALA A 183 -4.82 -9.39 -14.76
C ALA A 183 -5.29 -10.19 -15.97
N LEU A 184 -5.40 -9.55 -17.12
CA LEU A 184 -5.65 -10.17 -18.42
C LEU A 184 -4.57 -9.77 -19.41
N PHE A 185 -3.81 -10.75 -19.90
CA PHE A 185 -2.88 -10.54 -21.00
C PHE A 185 -3.52 -11.10 -22.28
N LYS A 186 -3.82 -10.22 -23.23
CA LYS A 186 -4.43 -10.57 -24.50
C LYS A 186 -3.90 -9.67 -25.61
N ASP A 187 -3.59 -10.23 -26.76
CA ASP A 187 -3.16 -9.51 -27.97
C ASP A 187 -1.97 -8.56 -27.70
N GLY A 188 -0.99 -9.01 -26.89
CA GLY A 188 0.19 -8.21 -26.53
C GLY A 188 -0.07 -7.07 -25.53
N ARG A 189 -1.29 -7.00 -24.96
CA ARG A 189 -1.70 -5.98 -24.00
C ARG A 189 -2.03 -6.61 -22.66
N LEU A 190 -1.49 -6.01 -21.60
CA LEU A 190 -1.86 -6.33 -20.22
C LEU A 190 -2.94 -5.35 -19.75
N THR A 191 -4.05 -5.88 -19.25
CA THR A 191 -5.10 -5.12 -18.56
C THR A 191 -5.13 -5.55 -17.11
N LEU A 192 -5.11 -4.57 -16.19
CA LEU A 192 -5.16 -4.79 -14.75
C LEU A 192 -6.41 -4.14 -14.16
N TRP A 193 -7.07 -4.86 -13.26
CA TRP A 193 -8.12 -4.36 -12.38
C TRP A 193 -7.60 -4.50 -10.95
N THR A 194 -7.39 -3.39 -10.27
CA THR A 194 -6.84 -3.36 -8.92
C THR A 194 -7.39 -2.18 -8.14
N PRO A 195 -7.74 -2.35 -6.86
CA PRO A 195 -7.98 -1.22 -5.97
C PRO A 195 -6.65 -0.48 -5.76
N ASP A 196 -6.59 0.77 -6.18
CA ASP A 196 -5.35 1.52 -6.19
C ASP A 196 -5.60 2.99 -5.86
N GLN A 197 -4.73 3.58 -5.02
CA GLN A 197 -4.75 4.98 -4.66
C GLN A 197 -3.72 5.81 -5.45
N ILE A 198 -2.74 5.14 -6.09
CA ILE A 198 -1.66 5.80 -6.84
C ILE A 198 -1.51 5.15 -8.21
N PRO A 199 -2.47 5.37 -9.14
CA PRO A 199 -2.48 4.71 -10.45
C PRO A 199 -1.20 4.89 -11.27
N THR A 200 -0.43 5.92 -10.98
CA THR A 200 0.84 6.20 -11.65
C THR A 200 1.90 5.15 -11.34
N LEU A 201 1.92 4.61 -10.11
CA LEU A 201 2.86 3.56 -9.71
C LEU A 201 2.49 2.19 -10.28
N CYS A 202 1.25 1.96 -10.66
CA CYS A 202 0.82 0.70 -11.30
C CYS A 202 1.25 0.55 -12.76
N LYS A 203 1.93 1.56 -13.33
CA LYS A 203 2.37 1.55 -14.74
C LYS A 203 3.85 1.22 -14.92
N PHE A 204 4.55 0.87 -13.84
CA PHE A 204 5.99 0.58 -13.87
C PHE A 204 6.28 -0.90 -13.65
#